data_da8496d0fd631a006be44e8709b69dfe
#
_entry.id   da8496d0fd631a006be44e8709b69dfe
#
_cell.length_a   1.000
_cell.length_b   1.000
_cell.length_c   1.000
_cell.angle_alpha   90.00
_cell.angle_beta   90.00
_cell.angle_gamma   90.00
#
_symmetry.space_group_name_H-M   'P 1'
#
loop_
_entity.id
_entity.type
_entity.pdbx_description
1 polymer ?
#
loop_
_entity_poly.entity_id
_entity_poly.type
_entity_poly.pdbx_seq_one_letter_code
_entity_poly.pdbx_strand_id
1 'polypeptide(L)'
;MKNIFFSFLFAIVFISISFAQNADPKPGSPIPAFKIAKTNGSYFTNNDIRKNAPSVLIYFAPDCDHCIKLMDQLFNKIHELDKANVVMVTFRAPTDVAWFERKYQTARYPNITVGTEGTSYVLRNYYRLDKTPFTAVYDKKGKLVFSYKNETPVNEMLASFKKL
;
A
#
# COMPACT_ATOMS: atom_id res chain seq x y z
N MET A 1 22.60 -47.32 53.80
CA MET A 1 23.12 -46.31 52.87
C MET A 1 22.15 -46.28 51.68
N LYS A 2 21.31 -45.23 51.63
CA LYS A 2 20.26 -45.07 50.59
C LYS A 2 20.75 -44.11 49.51
N ASN A 3 20.97 -44.59 48.31
CA ASN A 3 21.31 -43.77 47.16
C ASN A 3 20.02 -43.16 46.59
N ILE A 4 19.90 -41.86 46.69
CA ILE A 4 18.83 -41.06 46.06
C ILE A 4 19.33 -40.69 44.68
N PHE A 5 18.80 -41.36 43.63
CA PHE A 5 18.96 -40.96 42.23
C PHE A 5 18.06 -39.76 41.99
N PHE A 6 18.66 -38.57 41.83
CA PHE A 6 17.96 -37.35 41.45
C PHE A 6 17.90 -37.33 39.92
N SER A 7 16.76 -37.73 39.38
CA SER A 7 16.47 -37.70 37.92
C SER A 7 16.13 -36.29 37.54
N PHE A 8 17.07 -35.58 36.89
CA PHE A 8 16.87 -34.23 36.33
C PHE A 8 16.14 -34.37 34.98
N LEU A 9 14.81 -34.26 35.01
CA LEU A 9 13.98 -34.21 33.81
C LEU A 9 14.16 -32.85 33.11
N PHE A 10 15.04 -32.80 32.12
CA PHE A 10 15.29 -31.61 31.30
C PHE A 10 14.13 -31.44 30.32
N ALA A 11 13.13 -30.62 30.69
CA ALA A 11 12.03 -30.27 29.81
C ALA A 11 12.54 -29.35 28.69
N ILE A 12 12.83 -29.90 27.52
CA ILE A 12 13.16 -29.12 26.30
C ILE A 12 11.87 -28.46 25.82
N VAL A 13 11.72 -27.19 26.15
CA VAL A 13 10.66 -26.35 25.58
C VAL A 13 11.04 -26.07 24.11
N PHE A 14 10.43 -26.79 23.19
CA PHE A 14 10.49 -26.46 21.76
C PHE A 14 9.71 -25.17 21.54
N ILE A 15 10.43 -24.03 21.50
CA ILE A 15 9.88 -22.78 21.00
C ILE A 15 9.75 -22.95 19.49
N SER A 16 8.54 -23.29 19.05
CA SER A 16 8.18 -23.27 17.62
C SER A 16 8.20 -21.82 17.16
N ILE A 17 9.34 -21.37 16.60
CA ILE A 17 9.40 -20.12 15.86
C ILE A 17 8.60 -20.37 14.57
N SER A 18 7.32 -20.05 14.62
CA SER A 18 6.50 -19.97 13.41
C SER A 18 7.08 -18.85 12.57
N PHE A 19 7.90 -19.19 11.56
CA PHE A 19 8.17 -18.28 10.46
C PHE A 19 6.81 -18.01 9.83
N ALA A 20 6.23 -16.86 10.12
CA ALA A 20 5.08 -16.36 9.39
C ALA A 20 5.50 -16.33 7.93
N GLN A 21 5.05 -17.32 7.15
CA GLN A 21 5.26 -17.33 5.71
C GLN A 21 4.68 -16.02 5.20
N ASN A 22 5.57 -15.17 4.67
CA ASN A 22 5.22 -13.89 4.09
C ASN A 22 4.28 -14.11 2.88
N ALA A 23 3.01 -14.32 3.13
CA ALA A 23 1.98 -14.41 2.11
C ALA A 23 1.55 -12.99 1.69
N ASP A 24 1.01 -12.86 0.48
CA ASP A 24 0.38 -11.61 0.05
C ASP A 24 -0.66 -11.16 1.09
N PRO A 25 -0.80 -9.83 1.31
CA PRO A 25 -1.83 -9.31 2.20
C PRO A 25 -3.21 -9.80 1.78
N LYS A 26 -3.94 -10.37 2.75
CA LYS A 26 -5.30 -10.91 2.54
C LYS A 26 -6.35 -9.84 2.88
N PRO A 27 -7.58 -9.95 2.35
CA PRO A 27 -8.70 -9.14 2.84
C PRO A 27 -8.76 -9.13 4.37
N GLY A 28 -8.99 -7.95 4.96
CA GLY A 28 -8.92 -7.73 6.41
C GLY A 28 -7.55 -7.29 6.95
N SER A 29 -6.46 -7.39 6.17
CA SER A 29 -5.14 -6.87 6.57
C SER A 29 -5.18 -5.35 6.74
N PRO A 30 -4.48 -4.78 7.74
CA PRO A 30 -4.41 -3.34 7.91
C PRO A 30 -3.55 -2.68 6.81
N ILE A 31 -3.73 -1.36 6.63
CA ILE A 31 -2.79 -0.56 5.85
C ILE A 31 -1.40 -0.72 6.48
N PRO A 32 -0.37 -1.09 5.70
CA PRO A 32 0.98 -1.25 6.24
C PRO A 32 1.57 0.08 6.69
N ALA A 33 2.53 0.03 7.59
CA ALA A 33 3.35 1.20 7.89
C ALA A 33 4.20 1.56 6.67
N PHE A 34 4.18 2.83 6.28
CA PHE A 34 5.02 3.36 5.21
C PHE A 34 5.38 4.83 5.47
N LYS A 35 6.40 5.30 4.76
CA LYS A 35 6.81 6.70 4.72
C LYS A 35 7.22 7.04 3.29
N ILE A 36 6.60 8.05 2.71
CA ILE A 36 6.93 8.56 1.37
C ILE A 36 7.36 10.02 1.44
N ALA A 37 8.31 10.39 0.60
CA ALA A 37 8.75 11.77 0.44
C ALA A 37 7.88 12.46 -0.62
N LYS A 38 7.36 13.63 -0.30
CA LYS A 38 6.61 14.50 -1.21
C LYS A 38 7.55 15.47 -1.90
N THR A 39 7.10 16.07 -3.00
CA THR A 39 7.90 17.02 -3.78
C THR A 39 8.22 18.33 -3.05
N ASN A 40 7.43 18.68 -2.04
CA ASN A 40 7.66 19.84 -1.18
C ASN A 40 8.65 19.59 -0.03
N GLY A 41 9.33 18.42 0.01
CA GLY A 41 10.28 18.05 1.03
C GLY A 41 9.66 17.48 2.32
N SER A 42 8.34 17.52 2.47
CA SER A 42 7.68 16.88 3.62
C SER A 42 7.51 15.37 3.40
N TYR A 43 7.19 14.66 4.48
CA TYR A 43 6.86 13.25 4.43
C TYR A 43 5.37 13.03 4.65
N PHE A 44 4.87 11.91 4.13
CA PHE A 44 3.53 11.40 4.40
C PHE A 44 3.65 9.92 4.82
N THR A 45 2.90 9.53 5.83
CA THR A 45 2.92 8.19 6.43
C THR A 45 1.52 7.60 6.48
N ASN A 46 1.41 6.32 6.83
CA ASN A 46 0.11 5.69 7.10
C ASN A 46 -0.68 6.37 8.22
N ASN A 47 -0.02 7.08 9.15
CA ASN A 47 -0.67 7.80 10.25
C ASN A 47 -1.34 9.10 9.80
N ASP A 48 -0.95 9.65 8.65
CA ASP A 48 -1.50 10.88 8.07
C ASP A 48 -2.75 10.59 7.22
N ILE A 49 -3.09 9.33 7.00
CA ILE A 49 -4.30 8.92 6.31
C ILE A 49 -5.52 9.35 7.14
N ARG A 50 -6.44 10.09 6.53
CA ARG A 50 -7.66 10.54 7.18
C ARG A 50 -8.49 9.35 7.66
N LYS A 51 -8.79 9.30 8.95
CA LYS A 51 -9.60 8.25 9.58
C LYS A 51 -11.06 8.31 9.11
N ASN A 52 -11.76 7.20 9.23
CA ASN A 52 -13.18 7.07 8.87
C ASN A 52 -13.50 7.38 7.40
N ALA A 53 -12.51 7.29 6.53
CA ALA A 53 -12.66 7.37 5.09
C ALA A 53 -11.99 6.17 4.42
N PRO A 54 -12.56 5.61 3.35
CA PRO A 54 -11.91 4.55 2.61
C PRO A 54 -10.62 5.05 1.96
N SER A 55 -9.71 4.15 1.62
CA SER A 55 -8.43 4.53 1.04
C SER A 55 -8.12 3.70 -0.20
N VAL A 56 -7.56 4.35 -1.20
CA VAL A 56 -7.02 3.70 -2.41
C VAL A 56 -5.52 3.97 -2.44
N LEU A 57 -4.72 2.93 -2.34
CA LEU A 57 -3.27 2.99 -2.48
C LEU A 57 -2.88 2.44 -3.85
N ILE A 58 -2.17 3.25 -4.63
CA ILE A 58 -1.69 2.89 -5.96
C ILE A 58 -0.17 2.95 -5.97
N TYR A 59 0.46 1.82 -6.27
CA TYR A 59 1.91 1.74 -6.48
C TYR A 59 2.21 1.73 -7.97
N PHE A 60 3.03 2.66 -8.46
CA PHE A 60 3.20 2.89 -9.89
C PHE A 60 4.62 3.29 -10.27
N ALA A 61 4.93 3.24 -11.56
CA ALA A 61 6.09 3.87 -12.16
C ALA A 61 5.62 4.87 -13.22
N PRO A 62 6.07 6.14 -13.19
CA PRO A 62 5.62 7.18 -14.13
C PRO A 62 5.91 6.89 -15.59
N ASP A 63 6.92 6.07 -15.87
CA ASP A 63 7.40 5.66 -17.19
C ASP A 63 6.85 4.28 -17.65
N CYS A 64 5.88 3.73 -16.95
CA CYS A 64 5.28 2.44 -17.26
C CYS A 64 3.98 2.62 -18.04
N ASP A 65 3.85 2.07 -19.26
CA ASP A 65 2.68 2.21 -20.13
C ASP A 65 1.37 1.75 -19.46
N HIS A 66 1.40 0.63 -18.74
CA HIS A 66 0.24 0.14 -17.98
C HIS A 66 -0.16 1.11 -16.86
N CYS A 67 0.81 1.77 -16.23
CA CYS A 67 0.55 2.78 -15.21
C CYS A 67 -0.03 4.04 -15.83
N ILE A 68 0.50 4.49 -16.97
CA ILE A 68 -0.03 5.65 -17.71
C ILE A 68 -1.48 5.40 -18.09
N LYS A 69 -1.77 4.23 -18.70
CA LYS A 69 -3.13 3.83 -19.06
C LYS A 69 -4.08 3.82 -17.85
N LEU A 70 -3.63 3.27 -16.71
CA LEU A 70 -4.40 3.30 -15.46
C LEU A 70 -4.70 4.75 -15.04
N MET A 71 -3.67 5.60 -14.99
CA MET A 71 -3.83 6.99 -14.53
C MET A 71 -4.72 7.81 -15.44
N ASP A 72 -4.59 7.67 -16.77
CA ASP A 72 -5.44 8.38 -17.73
C ASP A 72 -6.92 7.98 -17.55
N GLN A 73 -7.22 6.70 -17.35
CA GLN A 73 -8.57 6.24 -17.08
C GLN A 73 -9.10 6.72 -15.71
N LEU A 74 -8.26 6.67 -14.68
CA LEU A 74 -8.62 7.04 -13.32
C LEU A 74 -8.89 8.54 -13.21
N PHE A 75 -8.00 9.39 -13.74
CA PHE A 75 -8.16 10.85 -13.66
C PHE A 75 -9.37 11.36 -14.42
N ASN A 76 -9.82 10.66 -15.48
CA ASN A 76 -11.09 10.96 -16.16
C ASN A 76 -12.33 10.73 -15.25
N LYS A 77 -12.17 9.99 -14.15
CA LYS A 77 -13.23 9.62 -13.19
C LYS A 77 -12.86 9.92 -11.74
N ILE A 78 -11.84 10.73 -11.53
CA ILE A 78 -11.22 10.92 -10.21
C ILE A 78 -12.19 11.42 -9.14
N HIS A 79 -13.22 12.18 -9.53
CA HIS A 79 -14.26 12.67 -8.64
C HIS A 79 -15.10 11.55 -7.98
N GLU A 80 -15.09 10.35 -8.55
CA GLU A 80 -15.71 9.20 -7.89
C GLU A 80 -14.97 8.79 -6.59
N LEU A 81 -13.76 9.29 -6.38
CA LEU A 81 -12.91 9.06 -5.20
C LEU A 81 -12.81 10.29 -4.26
N ASP A 82 -13.60 11.33 -4.44
CA ASP A 82 -13.51 12.58 -3.64
C ASP A 82 -13.61 12.33 -2.12
N LYS A 83 -14.33 11.28 -1.70
CA LYS A 83 -14.48 10.89 -0.29
C LYS A 83 -13.39 9.94 0.22
N ALA A 84 -12.51 9.47 -0.65
CA ALA A 84 -11.41 8.57 -0.32
C ALA A 84 -10.14 9.33 0.06
N ASN A 85 -9.21 8.64 0.74
CA ASN A 85 -7.79 8.98 0.67
C ASN A 85 -7.20 8.28 -0.55
N VAL A 86 -6.58 9.01 -1.45
CA VAL A 86 -5.89 8.43 -2.61
C VAL A 86 -4.39 8.64 -2.41
N VAL A 87 -3.67 7.55 -2.18
CA VAL A 87 -2.22 7.57 -1.94
C VAL A 87 -1.51 6.92 -3.11
N MET A 88 -0.77 7.72 -3.87
CA MET A 88 -0.04 7.28 -5.06
C MET A 88 1.44 7.23 -4.74
N VAL A 89 2.04 6.05 -4.81
CA VAL A 89 3.41 5.80 -4.39
C VAL A 89 4.24 5.27 -5.54
N THR A 90 5.42 5.82 -5.69
CA THR A 90 6.44 5.31 -6.62
C THR A 90 7.75 5.03 -5.90
N PHE A 91 8.66 4.33 -6.56
CA PHE A 91 10.05 4.17 -6.13
C PHE A 91 11.00 5.09 -6.92
N ARG A 92 10.47 5.85 -7.87
CA ARG A 92 11.23 6.75 -8.72
C ARG A 92 11.66 8.01 -7.97
N ALA A 93 12.56 8.77 -8.58
CA ALA A 93 13.10 9.99 -8.00
C ALA A 93 12.02 11.06 -7.75
N PRO A 94 12.22 12.00 -6.80
CA PRO A 94 11.30 13.11 -6.58
C PRO A 94 11.01 13.97 -7.82
N THR A 95 11.95 14.04 -8.77
CA THR A 95 11.76 14.70 -10.06
C THR A 95 10.67 14.06 -10.90
N ASP A 96 10.57 12.73 -10.86
CA ASP A 96 9.55 11.98 -11.58
C ASP A 96 8.18 12.15 -10.92
N VAL A 97 8.16 12.23 -9.58
CA VAL A 97 6.93 12.60 -8.83
C VAL A 97 6.46 13.98 -9.24
N ALA A 98 7.35 14.97 -9.29
CA ALA A 98 7.00 16.33 -9.69
C ALA A 98 6.47 16.42 -11.14
N TRP A 99 7.05 15.61 -12.04
CA TRP A 99 6.53 15.50 -13.40
C TRP A 99 5.11 14.91 -13.43
N PHE A 100 4.88 13.84 -12.69
CA PHE A 100 3.59 13.20 -12.56
C PHE A 100 2.53 14.15 -11.98
N GLU A 101 2.85 14.86 -10.89
CA GLU A 101 1.97 15.83 -10.26
C GLU A 101 1.54 16.95 -11.23
N ARG A 102 2.48 17.45 -12.04
CA ARG A 102 2.17 18.45 -13.07
C ARG A 102 1.28 17.87 -14.19
N LYS A 103 1.62 16.68 -14.69
CA LYS A 103 0.87 16.03 -15.77
C LYS A 103 -0.60 15.84 -15.40
N TYR A 104 -0.86 15.32 -14.20
CA TYR A 104 -2.22 15.01 -13.73
C TYR A 104 -2.83 16.09 -12.86
N GLN A 105 -2.14 17.22 -12.66
CA GLN A 105 -2.59 18.38 -11.89
C GLN A 105 -3.12 17.99 -10.49
N THR A 106 -2.41 17.09 -9.80
CA THR A 106 -2.86 16.47 -8.56
C THR A 106 -3.12 17.49 -7.43
N ALA A 107 -2.50 18.67 -7.46
CA ALA A 107 -2.75 19.74 -6.52
C ALA A 107 -4.22 20.25 -6.50
N ARG A 108 -5.01 19.94 -7.54
CA ARG A 108 -6.46 20.23 -7.56
C ARG A 108 -7.30 19.30 -6.68
N TYR A 109 -6.73 18.21 -6.22
CA TYR A 109 -7.42 17.17 -5.49
C TYR A 109 -6.83 17.01 -4.09
N PRO A 110 -7.41 17.66 -3.06
CA PRO A 110 -6.84 17.69 -1.71
C PRO A 110 -6.79 16.33 -1.00
N ASN A 111 -7.55 15.37 -1.52
CA ASN A 111 -7.59 13.99 -1.04
C ASN A 111 -6.55 13.07 -1.70
N ILE A 112 -5.77 13.59 -2.65
CA ILE A 112 -4.70 12.86 -3.34
C ILE A 112 -3.35 13.23 -2.73
N THR A 113 -2.57 12.24 -2.36
CA THR A 113 -1.18 12.38 -1.96
C THR A 113 -0.30 11.57 -2.91
N VAL A 114 0.69 12.21 -3.50
CA VAL A 114 1.69 11.55 -4.34
C VAL A 114 3.05 11.64 -3.64
N GLY A 115 3.84 10.59 -3.73
CA GLY A 115 5.19 10.60 -3.16
C GLY A 115 6.02 9.39 -3.56
N THR A 116 7.28 9.43 -3.17
CA THR A 116 8.21 8.33 -3.42
C THR A 116 8.68 7.67 -2.13
N GLU A 117 8.75 6.34 -2.11
CA GLU A 117 9.45 5.60 -1.06
C GLU A 117 10.96 5.44 -1.38
N GLY A 118 11.40 5.87 -2.57
CA GLY A 118 12.79 5.74 -3.02
C GLY A 118 13.25 4.29 -3.01
N THR A 119 14.47 4.08 -2.52
CA THR A 119 15.11 2.75 -2.43
C THR A 119 14.75 1.96 -1.17
N SER A 120 13.86 2.46 -0.33
CA SER A 120 13.41 1.73 0.87
C SER A 120 12.58 0.49 0.53
N TYR A 121 11.85 0.54 -0.59
CA TYR A 121 11.00 -0.54 -1.11
C TYR A 121 10.07 -1.17 -0.07
N VAL A 122 9.64 -0.41 0.95
CA VAL A 122 8.81 -0.92 2.05
C VAL A 122 7.47 -1.45 1.52
N LEU A 123 6.76 -0.64 0.73
CA LEU A 123 5.48 -1.05 0.15
C LEU A 123 5.67 -2.09 -0.95
N ARG A 124 6.69 -1.92 -1.79
CA ARG A 124 7.02 -2.90 -2.83
C ARG A 124 7.23 -4.29 -2.23
N ASN A 125 8.00 -4.39 -1.16
CA ASN A 125 8.29 -5.64 -0.47
C ASN A 125 7.06 -6.18 0.27
N TYR A 126 6.30 -5.32 0.95
CA TYR A 126 5.10 -5.72 1.66
C TYR A 126 4.06 -6.37 0.76
N TYR A 127 3.80 -5.76 -0.42
CA TYR A 127 2.85 -6.31 -1.40
C TYR A 127 3.48 -7.29 -2.38
N ARG A 128 4.79 -7.56 -2.29
CA ARG A 128 5.56 -8.45 -3.19
C ARG A 128 5.36 -8.09 -4.65
N LEU A 129 5.64 -6.84 -4.96
CA LEU A 129 5.45 -6.32 -6.30
C LEU A 129 6.68 -6.58 -7.16
N ASP A 130 6.54 -7.41 -8.16
CA ASP A 130 7.50 -7.61 -9.25
C ASP A 130 7.30 -6.59 -10.38
N LYS A 131 6.04 -6.21 -10.62
CA LYS A 131 5.61 -5.27 -11.67
C LYS A 131 4.70 -4.18 -11.13
N THR A 132 4.53 -3.12 -11.93
CA THR A 132 3.58 -2.03 -11.72
C THR A 132 2.56 -1.99 -12.88
N PRO A 133 1.35 -1.47 -12.64
CA PRO A 133 0.83 -0.91 -11.40
C PRO A 133 0.34 -1.97 -10.40
N PHE A 134 0.14 -1.53 -9.16
CA PHE A 134 -0.60 -2.26 -8.14
C PHE A 134 -1.60 -1.31 -7.50
N THR A 135 -2.81 -1.80 -7.19
CA THR A 135 -3.84 -1.02 -6.50
C THR A 135 -4.40 -1.82 -5.34
N ALA A 136 -4.47 -1.22 -4.16
CA ALA A 136 -5.13 -1.77 -2.98
C ALA A 136 -6.22 -0.83 -2.48
N VAL A 137 -7.38 -1.38 -2.17
CA VAL A 137 -8.53 -0.63 -1.67
C VAL A 137 -8.85 -1.07 -0.25
N TYR A 138 -8.96 -0.08 0.64
CA TYR A 138 -9.20 -0.25 2.06
C TYR A 138 -10.53 0.38 2.46
N ASP A 139 -11.22 -0.25 3.39
CA ASP A 139 -12.45 0.28 3.99
C ASP A 139 -12.19 1.47 4.93
N LYS A 140 -13.25 2.04 5.50
CA LYS A 140 -13.19 3.15 6.47
C LYS A 140 -12.45 2.82 7.77
N LYS A 141 -12.24 1.51 8.05
CA LYS A 141 -11.46 1.02 9.20
C LYS A 141 -9.99 0.76 8.86
N GLY A 142 -9.58 1.05 7.62
CA GLY A 142 -8.24 0.78 7.13
C GLY A 142 -7.96 -0.71 6.92
N LYS A 143 -9.00 -1.52 6.64
CA LYS A 143 -8.85 -2.93 6.34
C LYS A 143 -8.89 -3.16 4.84
N LEU A 144 -7.96 -3.95 4.31
CA LEU A 144 -7.90 -4.32 2.90
C LEU A 144 -9.20 -5.03 2.50
N VAL A 145 -9.83 -4.55 1.44
CA VAL A 145 -11.03 -5.17 0.88
C VAL A 145 -10.67 -6.00 -0.34
N PHE A 146 -9.94 -5.39 -1.28
CA PHE A 146 -9.44 -6.04 -2.49
C PHE A 146 -8.17 -5.35 -3.00
N SER A 147 -7.45 -6.04 -3.89
CA SER A 147 -6.28 -5.49 -4.57
C SER A 147 -6.15 -6.05 -5.98
N TYR A 148 -5.48 -5.30 -6.84
CA TYR A 148 -5.15 -5.67 -8.22
C TYR A 148 -3.64 -5.59 -8.43
N LYS A 149 -3.05 -6.62 -9.04
CA LYS A 149 -1.63 -6.66 -9.44
C LYS A 149 -1.52 -6.58 -10.96
N ASN A 150 -0.56 -5.82 -11.43
CA ASN A 150 -0.16 -5.65 -12.83
C ASN A 150 -1.19 -4.91 -13.71
N GLU A 151 -2.45 -4.96 -13.40
CA GLU A 151 -3.53 -4.25 -14.08
C GLU A 151 -4.62 -3.89 -13.07
N THR A 152 -5.26 -2.73 -13.26
CA THR A 152 -6.39 -2.29 -12.44
C THR A 152 -7.56 -1.95 -13.37
N PRO A 153 -8.63 -2.75 -13.39
CA PRO A 153 -9.83 -2.45 -14.16
C PRO A 153 -10.60 -1.31 -13.47
N VAL A 154 -10.33 -0.06 -13.88
CA VAL A 154 -10.79 1.17 -13.19
C VAL A 154 -12.31 1.16 -12.96
N ASN A 155 -13.09 0.76 -13.96
CA ASN A 155 -14.56 0.76 -13.83
C ASN A 155 -15.04 -0.24 -12.77
N GLU A 156 -14.47 -1.43 -12.74
CA GLU A 156 -14.78 -2.47 -11.75
C GLU A 156 -14.33 -2.04 -10.34
N MET A 157 -13.12 -1.50 -10.26
CA MET A 157 -12.56 -0.97 -9.02
C MET A 157 -13.46 0.12 -8.42
N LEU A 158 -13.90 1.10 -9.23
CA LEU A 158 -14.79 2.18 -8.80
C LEU A 158 -16.19 1.66 -8.44
N ALA A 159 -16.73 0.71 -9.19
CA ALA A 159 -18.01 0.08 -8.87
C ALA A 159 -17.97 -0.68 -7.53
N SER A 160 -16.86 -1.34 -7.23
CA SER A 160 -16.64 -2.03 -5.95
C SER A 160 -16.39 -1.04 -4.82
N PHE A 161 -15.64 0.03 -5.07
CA PHE A 161 -15.37 1.10 -4.13
C PHE A 161 -16.66 1.80 -3.63
N LYS A 162 -17.63 2.04 -4.51
CA LYS A 162 -18.92 2.67 -4.17
C LYS A 162 -19.74 1.90 -3.12
N LYS A 163 -19.42 0.64 -2.88
CA LYS A 163 -20.11 -0.22 -1.90
C LYS A 163 -19.53 -0.11 -0.49
N LEU A 164 -18.44 0.68 -0.29
CA LEU A 164 -17.74 0.88 0.97
C LEU A 164 -18.26 2.11 1.71
#